data_ea9743935320f21e4d36523de23deae1
#
_entry.id   ea9743935320f21e4d36523de23deae1
#
_cell.length_a   1.000
_cell.length_b   1.000
_cell.length_c   1.000
_cell.angle_alpha   90.00
_cell.angle_beta   90.00
_cell.angle_gamma   90.00
#
_symmetry.space_group_name_H-M   'P 1'
#
loop_
_entity.id
_entity.type
_entity.pdbx_description
1 polymer ?
#
loop_
_entity_poly.entity_id
_entity_poly.type
_entity_poly.pdbx_seq_one_letter_code
_entity_poly.pdbx_strand_id
1 'polypeptide(L)'
;MSSLRRRVLLLALLVPGILPAQKAPSKPQKAAAAAIGLSTAGLAGQMVTVLPLTMVVSDPRVPGTAGPKARAGILRWADSLFNDALLERAPEVDWVFPPALRRATTRSGGLLPSPDRMGQSVMRSSNLKETPDPLRGYVRQLVALAGGARFALIPAAMWITPTQSDTLVVELSAVLTDARTGRVMWRTLAAGKGETMADAYHAALATILAADGTPPAP
;
A
#
# COMPACT_ATOMS: atom_id res chain seq x y z
N MET A 1 -37.08 -71.94 -44.69
CA MET A 1 -36.95 -70.79 -45.59
C MET A 1 -37.14 -69.52 -44.77
N SER A 2 -36.09 -68.94 -44.24
CA SER A 2 -36.14 -67.71 -43.46
C SER A 2 -34.82 -66.96 -43.60
N SER A 3 -34.93 -65.80 -44.16
CA SER A 3 -33.84 -64.87 -44.48
C SER A 3 -33.43 -64.03 -43.28
N LEU A 4 -32.22 -64.23 -42.83
CA LEU A 4 -31.59 -63.47 -41.71
C LEU A 4 -31.06 -62.15 -42.24
N ARG A 5 -31.72 -61.03 -41.91
CA ARG A 5 -31.23 -59.67 -42.20
C ARG A 5 -30.23 -59.25 -41.11
N ARG A 6 -28.98 -59.19 -41.46
CA ARG A 6 -27.90 -58.55 -40.62
C ARG A 6 -28.10 -57.04 -40.61
N ARG A 7 -28.37 -56.46 -39.44
CA ARG A 7 -28.28 -55.02 -39.19
C ARG A 7 -26.84 -54.70 -38.77
N VAL A 8 -26.14 -53.98 -39.62
CA VAL A 8 -24.84 -53.36 -39.27
C VAL A 8 -25.12 -52.12 -38.47
N LEU A 9 -24.70 -52.13 -37.20
CA LEU A 9 -24.74 -50.97 -36.31
C LEU A 9 -23.44 -50.17 -36.52
N LEU A 10 -23.56 -48.97 -37.16
CA LEU A 10 -22.48 -48.01 -37.25
C LEU A 10 -22.38 -47.28 -35.90
N LEU A 11 -21.30 -47.56 -35.16
CA LEU A 11 -20.95 -46.86 -33.94
C LEU A 11 -20.17 -45.57 -34.34
N ALA A 12 -20.85 -44.41 -34.30
CA ALA A 12 -20.20 -43.14 -34.48
C ALA A 12 -19.41 -42.76 -33.21
N LEU A 13 -18.08 -42.79 -33.28
CA LEU A 13 -17.16 -42.28 -32.26
C LEU A 13 -17.23 -40.75 -32.23
N LEU A 14 -17.91 -40.20 -31.26
CA LEU A 14 -17.85 -38.77 -30.91
C LEU A 14 -16.48 -38.52 -30.23
N VAL A 15 -15.56 -37.88 -30.92
CA VAL A 15 -14.31 -37.34 -30.36
C VAL A 15 -14.68 -36.00 -29.70
N PRO A 16 -14.53 -35.81 -28.37
CA PRO A 16 -14.73 -34.52 -27.78
C PRO A 16 -13.56 -33.60 -28.20
N GLY A 17 -13.88 -32.59 -29.02
CA GLY A 17 -12.95 -31.54 -29.38
C GLY A 17 -12.52 -30.78 -28.14
N ILE A 18 -11.26 -30.84 -27.77
CA ILE A 18 -10.60 -30.00 -26.76
C ILE A 18 -10.55 -28.59 -27.34
N LEU A 19 -11.50 -27.73 -26.97
CA LEU A 19 -11.44 -26.31 -27.22
C LEU A 19 -10.27 -25.72 -26.44
N PRO A 20 -9.31 -25.01 -27.08
CA PRO A 20 -8.28 -24.30 -26.35
C PRO A 20 -8.94 -23.23 -25.48
N ALA A 21 -8.69 -23.28 -24.17
CA ALA A 21 -9.13 -22.27 -23.23
C ALA A 21 -8.63 -20.91 -23.70
N GLN A 22 -9.52 -20.07 -24.19
CA GLN A 22 -9.24 -18.68 -24.51
C GLN A 22 -8.83 -17.98 -23.21
N LYS A 23 -7.53 -17.65 -23.12
CA LYS A 23 -6.98 -16.82 -22.06
C LYS A 23 -7.77 -15.51 -22.06
N ALA A 24 -8.55 -15.27 -20.99
CA ALA A 24 -9.32 -14.04 -20.84
C ALA A 24 -8.36 -12.84 -21.04
N PRO A 25 -8.76 -11.81 -21.80
CA PRO A 25 -7.94 -10.64 -22.00
C PRO A 25 -7.64 -10.02 -20.64
N SER A 26 -6.35 -9.98 -20.27
CA SER A 26 -5.88 -9.24 -19.11
C SER A 26 -6.36 -7.79 -19.26
N LYS A 27 -7.16 -7.30 -18.31
CA LYS A 27 -7.56 -5.88 -18.28
C LYS A 27 -6.30 -5.04 -18.47
N PRO A 28 -6.31 -4.03 -19.35
CA PRO A 28 -5.16 -3.15 -19.51
C PRO A 28 -4.84 -2.57 -18.14
N GLN A 29 -3.64 -2.85 -17.65
CA GLN A 29 -3.10 -2.27 -16.43
C GLN A 29 -3.06 -0.77 -16.69
N LYS A 30 -3.96 -0.03 -16.03
CA LYS A 30 -4.07 1.42 -16.16
C LYS A 30 -2.67 1.96 -15.88
N ALA A 31 -2.06 2.59 -16.88
CA ALA A 31 -0.73 3.18 -16.75
C ALA A 31 -0.70 3.95 -15.42
N ALA A 32 0.23 3.59 -14.54
CA ALA A 32 0.36 4.22 -13.25
C ALA A 32 0.57 5.71 -13.53
N ALA A 33 -0.34 6.56 -13.07
CA ALA A 33 -0.12 8.00 -13.12
C ALA A 33 1.23 8.26 -12.44
N ALA A 34 2.07 9.10 -13.04
CA ALA A 34 3.37 9.42 -12.49
C ALA A 34 3.22 9.78 -11.01
N ALA A 35 4.01 9.14 -10.15
CA ALA A 35 3.94 9.38 -8.72
C ALA A 35 4.33 10.83 -8.46
N ILE A 36 3.51 11.52 -7.67
CA ILE A 36 3.77 12.91 -7.28
C ILE A 36 4.52 12.87 -5.96
N GLY A 37 5.72 13.45 -5.90
CA GLY A 37 6.50 13.60 -4.68
C GLY A 37 5.76 14.44 -3.62
N LEU A 38 6.05 14.17 -2.35
CA LEU A 38 5.56 14.97 -1.25
C LEU A 38 6.40 16.26 -1.17
N SER A 39 5.76 17.42 -1.34
CA SER A 39 6.42 18.70 -1.10
C SER A 39 6.65 18.90 0.40
N THR A 40 7.88 18.65 0.85
CA THR A 40 8.26 18.82 2.26
C THR A 40 8.52 20.29 2.62
N ALA A 41 8.86 21.13 1.64
CA ALA A 41 9.05 22.57 1.84
C ALA A 41 7.76 23.22 2.40
N GLY A 42 6.58 22.81 1.95
CA GLY A 42 5.30 23.28 2.49
C GLY A 42 4.99 22.80 3.92
N LEU A 43 5.78 21.88 4.45
CA LEU A 43 5.63 21.29 5.79
C LEU A 43 6.70 21.78 6.76
N ALA A 44 7.71 22.53 6.29
CA ALA A 44 8.77 23.06 7.13
C ALA A 44 8.23 23.84 8.33
N GLY A 45 8.73 23.55 9.53
CA GLY A 45 8.25 24.12 10.79
C GLY A 45 6.84 23.70 11.21
N GLN A 46 6.21 22.76 10.47
CA GLN A 46 4.90 22.19 10.84
C GLN A 46 5.10 20.87 11.59
N MET A 47 4.24 20.65 12.57
CA MET A 47 4.13 19.31 13.18
C MET A 47 3.28 18.41 12.28
N VAL A 48 3.82 17.24 11.92
CA VAL A 48 3.17 16.24 11.09
C VAL A 48 3.18 14.89 11.79
N THR A 49 1.98 14.31 11.98
CA THR A 49 1.84 12.97 12.56
C THR A 49 1.96 11.91 11.47
N VAL A 50 2.84 10.93 11.65
CA VAL A 50 2.99 9.79 10.75
C VAL A 50 2.29 8.58 11.35
N LEU A 51 1.26 8.07 10.68
CA LEU A 51 0.57 6.86 11.09
C LEU A 51 1.38 5.61 10.69
N PRO A 52 1.24 4.48 11.41
CA PRO A 52 1.88 3.24 11.00
C PRO A 52 1.25 2.66 9.73
N LEU A 53 2.05 1.98 8.93
CA LEU A 53 1.56 1.13 7.86
C LEU A 53 0.83 -0.08 8.47
N THR A 54 -0.39 -0.38 8.00
CA THR A 54 -1.21 -1.47 8.55
C THR A 54 -1.59 -2.53 7.54
N MET A 55 -1.30 -2.31 6.27
CA MET A 55 -1.63 -3.23 5.19
C MET A 55 -0.40 -3.52 4.34
N VAL A 56 -0.01 -4.79 4.31
CA VAL A 56 0.93 -5.33 3.33
C VAL A 56 0.29 -6.51 2.60
N VAL A 57 0.42 -6.50 1.29
CA VAL A 57 0.00 -7.59 0.40
C VAL A 57 1.22 -8.03 -0.35
N SER A 58 1.60 -9.30 -0.22
CA SER A 58 2.72 -9.88 -0.94
C SER A 58 2.24 -11.01 -1.85
N ASP A 59 2.83 -11.08 -3.03
CA ASP A 59 2.66 -12.24 -3.91
C ASP A 59 3.21 -13.49 -3.19
N PRO A 60 2.51 -14.63 -3.23
CA PRO A 60 2.96 -15.88 -2.59
C PRO A 60 4.34 -16.37 -3.03
N ARG A 61 4.82 -15.97 -4.21
CA ARG A 61 6.14 -16.30 -4.73
C ARG A 61 7.28 -15.55 -4.03
N VAL A 62 7.00 -14.50 -3.26
CA VAL A 62 8.03 -13.73 -2.53
C VAL A 62 8.38 -14.46 -1.24
N PRO A 63 9.61 -14.98 -1.09
CA PRO A 63 10.00 -15.77 0.08
C PRO A 63 9.93 -14.95 1.37
N GLY A 64 9.61 -15.60 2.49
CA GLY A 64 9.66 -15.00 3.82
C GLY A 64 8.54 -14.00 4.12
N THR A 65 7.54 -13.84 3.24
CA THR A 65 6.44 -12.88 3.42
C THR A 65 5.13 -13.52 3.89
N ALA A 66 5.08 -14.84 3.95
CA ALA A 66 3.88 -15.59 4.30
C ALA A 66 3.61 -15.63 5.81
N GLY A 67 2.34 -15.54 6.17
CA GLY A 67 1.84 -15.70 7.53
C GLY A 67 1.84 -14.44 8.39
N PRO A 68 1.09 -14.47 9.51
CA PRO A 68 0.85 -13.28 10.35
C PRO A 68 2.13 -12.71 10.99
N LYS A 69 3.06 -13.59 11.42
CA LYS A 69 4.33 -13.17 12.06
C LYS A 69 5.24 -12.46 11.06
N ALA A 70 5.38 -12.99 9.85
CA ALA A 70 6.16 -12.37 8.78
C ALA A 70 5.55 -11.00 8.41
N ARG A 71 4.23 -10.93 8.23
CA ARG A 71 3.52 -9.68 7.95
C ARG A 71 3.77 -8.63 9.01
N ALA A 72 3.67 -8.97 10.30
CA ALA A 72 3.93 -8.04 11.40
C ALA A 72 5.40 -7.56 11.43
N GLY A 73 6.34 -8.42 11.04
CA GLY A 73 7.75 -8.06 10.87
C GLY A 73 7.93 -7.04 9.75
N ILE A 74 7.36 -7.30 8.57
CA ILE A 74 7.44 -6.41 7.40
C ILE A 74 6.82 -5.04 7.71
N LEU A 75 5.68 -4.97 8.39
CA LEU A 75 5.05 -3.70 8.75
C LEU A 75 5.95 -2.84 9.65
N ARG A 76 6.55 -3.44 10.69
CA ARG A 76 7.46 -2.71 11.58
C ARG A 76 8.74 -2.27 10.89
N TRP A 77 9.29 -3.13 10.04
CA TRP A 77 10.47 -2.82 9.23
C TRP A 77 10.18 -1.66 8.25
N ALA A 78 9.05 -1.70 7.55
CA ALA A 78 8.64 -0.64 6.63
C ALA A 78 8.41 0.69 7.35
N ASP A 79 7.75 0.68 8.53
CA ASP A 79 7.60 1.87 9.37
C ASP A 79 8.96 2.48 9.74
N SER A 80 9.94 1.65 10.14
CA SER A 80 11.28 2.14 10.52
C SER A 80 11.95 2.84 9.36
N LEU A 81 12.03 2.20 8.19
CA LEU A 81 12.65 2.79 7.01
C LEU A 81 11.93 4.04 6.51
N PHE A 82 10.59 4.07 6.61
CA PHE A 82 9.82 5.27 6.25
C PHE A 82 10.15 6.45 7.17
N ASN A 83 10.23 6.19 8.47
CA ASN A 83 10.59 7.21 9.45
C ASN A 83 12.02 7.74 9.23
N ASP A 84 12.98 6.83 9.00
CA ASP A 84 14.37 7.20 8.77
C ASP A 84 14.50 8.07 7.50
N ALA A 85 13.82 7.68 6.42
CA ALA A 85 13.80 8.45 5.18
C ALA A 85 13.16 9.84 5.33
N LEU A 86 12.10 9.98 6.14
CA LEU A 86 11.49 11.28 6.45
C LEU A 86 12.44 12.19 7.23
N LEU A 87 13.12 11.65 8.24
CA LEU A 87 14.12 12.40 9.03
C LEU A 87 15.31 12.85 8.21
N GLU A 88 15.80 11.99 7.31
CA GLU A 88 16.91 12.30 6.43
C GLU A 88 16.54 13.39 5.41
N ARG A 89 15.33 13.26 4.82
CA ARG A 89 14.91 14.13 3.71
C ARG A 89 14.37 15.48 4.13
N ALA A 90 13.70 15.54 5.27
CA ALA A 90 13.01 16.74 5.75
C ALA A 90 13.17 16.89 7.27
N PRO A 91 14.40 17.14 7.74
CA PRO A 91 14.68 17.33 9.17
C PRO A 91 14.04 18.61 9.74
N GLU A 92 13.63 19.54 8.86
CA GLU A 92 12.97 20.78 9.22
C GLU A 92 11.48 20.62 9.59
N VAL A 93 10.91 19.41 9.40
CA VAL A 93 9.53 19.09 9.77
C VAL A 93 9.52 18.43 11.15
N ASP A 94 8.58 18.83 12.00
CA ASP A 94 8.43 18.24 13.34
C ASP A 94 7.60 16.95 13.26
N TRP A 95 8.28 15.84 13.05
CA TRP A 95 7.68 14.52 12.82
C TRP A 95 7.26 13.85 14.12
N VAL A 96 5.99 13.44 14.23
CA VAL A 96 5.47 12.59 15.31
C VAL A 96 5.25 11.17 14.79
N PHE A 97 6.15 10.26 15.10
CA PHE A 97 6.20 8.90 14.56
C PHE A 97 5.33 7.88 15.32
N PRO A 98 5.05 6.71 14.71
CA PRO A 98 4.22 5.65 15.29
C PRO A 98 4.55 5.24 16.73
N PRO A 99 5.81 5.17 17.18
CA PRO A 99 6.10 4.87 18.58
C PRO A 99 5.52 5.87 19.58
N ALA A 100 5.49 7.17 19.23
CA ALA A 100 4.88 8.19 20.08
C ALA A 100 3.35 8.04 20.10
N LEU A 101 2.75 7.70 18.97
CA LEU A 101 1.30 7.47 18.87
C LEU A 101 0.85 6.25 19.69
N ARG A 102 1.60 5.16 19.65
CA ARG A 102 1.34 3.95 20.47
C ARG A 102 1.40 4.29 21.95
N ARG A 103 2.39 5.09 22.39
CA ARG A 103 2.46 5.55 23.78
C ARG A 103 1.28 6.45 24.15
N ALA A 104 0.85 7.34 23.27
CA ALA A 104 -0.29 8.22 23.50
C ALA A 104 -1.60 7.43 23.66
N THR A 105 -1.87 6.45 22.80
CA THR A 105 -3.05 5.59 22.91
C THR A 105 -3.01 4.69 24.15
N THR A 106 -1.86 4.16 24.54
CA THR A 106 -1.73 3.37 25.79
C THR A 106 -2.10 4.23 27.00
N ARG A 107 -1.64 5.47 27.05
CA ARG A 107 -1.96 6.41 28.13
C ARG A 107 -3.40 6.87 28.16
N SER A 108 -4.13 6.79 27.03
CA SER A 108 -5.55 7.18 26.94
C SER A 108 -6.52 6.16 27.57
N GLY A 109 -6.04 5.07 28.15
CA GLY A 109 -6.89 4.09 28.82
C GLY A 109 -7.89 3.37 27.91
N GLY A 110 -7.61 3.25 26.63
CA GLY A 110 -8.47 2.53 25.67
C GLY A 110 -9.59 3.40 25.04
N LEU A 111 -9.56 4.71 25.24
CA LEU A 111 -10.50 5.64 24.58
C LEU A 111 -10.35 5.64 23.05
N LEU A 112 -9.16 5.28 22.57
CA LEU A 112 -8.86 5.16 21.14
C LEU A 112 -8.38 3.75 20.78
N PRO A 113 -8.71 3.26 19.58
CA PRO A 113 -8.09 2.05 19.07
C PRO A 113 -6.58 2.27 18.90
N SER A 114 -5.82 1.17 18.99
CA SER A 114 -4.39 1.22 18.65
C SER A 114 -4.18 1.82 17.26
N PRO A 115 -3.17 2.68 17.07
CA PRO A 115 -2.85 3.24 15.74
C PRO A 115 -2.61 2.14 14.68
N ASP A 116 -2.22 0.94 15.11
CA ASP A 116 -2.04 -0.22 14.22
C ASP A 116 -3.38 -0.86 13.78
N ARG A 117 -4.53 -0.40 14.28
CA ARG A 117 -5.88 -1.00 14.05
C ARG A 117 -6.94 0.02 13.67
N MET A 118 -6.59 1.22 13.27
CA MET A 118 -7.55 2.29 12.96
C MET A 118 -8.18 2.16 11.56
N GLY A 119 -7.75 1.20 10.75
CA GLY A 119 -8.31 0.97 9.41
C GLY A 119 -7.81 1.94 8.34
N GLN A 120 -6.65 2.58 8.54
CA GLN A 120 -6.07 3.56 7.62
C GLN A 120 -5.80 3.03 6.21
N SER A 121 -5.78 1.72 6.01
CA SER A 121 -5.67 1.10 4.69
C SER A 121 -6.84 1.46 3.74
N VAL A 122 -7.96 1.95 4.24
CA VAL A 122 -9.05 2.47 3.39
C VAL A 122 -8.57 3.62 2.53
N MET A 123 -7.60 4.41 3.01
CA MET A 123 -7.03 5.57 2.31
C MET A 123 -6.27 5.20 1.02
N ARG A 124 -6.02 3.92 0.74
CA ARG A 124 -5.44 3.46 -0.54
C ARG A 124 -6.34 3.74 -1.74
N SER A 125 -7.65 3.93 -1.51
CA SER A 125 -8.60 4.25 -2.59
C SER A 125 -8.34 5.63 -3.16
N SER A 126 -8.04 5.70 -4.46
CA SER A 126 -7.73 6.96 -5.16
C SER A 126 -8.91 7.94 -5.24
N ASN A 127 -10.14 7.45 -5.06
CA ASN A 127 -11.35 8.26 -5.19
C ASN A 127 -11.68 9.07 -3.93
N LEU A 128 -11.06 8.75 -2.79
CA LEU A 128 -11.32 9.45 -1.53
C LEU A 128 -10.65 10.82 -1.52
N LYS A 129 -11.45 11.86 -1.41
CA LYS A 129 -11.01 13.25 -1.23
C LYS A 129 -10.91 13.66 0.23
N GLU A 130 -11.52 12.85 1.10
CA GLU A 130 -11.55 13.04 2.55
C GLU A 130 -11.32 11.71 3.25
N THR A 131 -10.81 11.79 4.47
CA THR A 131 -10.70 10.64 5.37
C THR A 131 -12.09 10.22 5.80
N PRO A 132 -12.54 8.99 5.52
CA PRO A 132 -13.88 8.54 5.90
C PRO A 132 -14.00 8.30 7.41
N ASP A 133 -15.23 8.40 7.94
CA ASP A 133 -15.52 7.96 9.30
C ASP A 133 -15.55 6.42 9.37
N PRO A 134 -15.12 5.81 10.49
CA PRO A 134 -14.70 6.46 11.75
C PRO A 134 -13.23 6.91 11.76
N LEU A 135 -12.44 6.62 10.72
CA LEU A 135 -11.01 6.90 10.69
C LEU A 135 -10.72 8.40 10.93
N ARG A 136 -11.49 9.30 10.34
CA ARG A 136 -11.35 10.77 10.55
C ARG A 136 -11.43 11.14 12.03
N GLY A 137 -12.42 10.59 12.73
CA GLY A 137 -12.58 10.79 14.17
C GLY A 137 -11.37 10.29 14.96
N TYR A 138 -10.89 9.10 14.66
CA TYR A 138 -9.72 8.51 15.31
C TYR A 138 -8.44 9.30 15.05
N VAL A 139 -8.17 9.68 13.81
CA VAL A 139 -6.99 10.47 13.44
C VAL A 139 -7.00 11.81 14.19
N ARG A 140 -8.13 12.53 14.19
CA ARG A 140 -8.25 13.82 14.88
C ARG A 140 -7.97 13.69 16.39
N GLN A 141 -8.53 12.68 17.05
CA GLN A 141 -8.33 12.45 18.47
C GLN A 141 -6.89 12.00 18.78
N LEU A 142 -6.34 11.10 17.97
CA LEU A 142 -4.96 10.62 18.13
C LEU A 142 -3.95 11.76 17.98
N VAL A 143 -4.12 12.59 16.96
CA VAL A 143 -3.28 13.75 16.71
C VAL A 143 -3.35 14.75 17.88
N ALA A 144 -4.54 15.01 18.40
CA ALA A 144 -4.72 15.88 19.58
C ALA A 144 -3.97 15.35 20.81
N LEU A 145 -4.00 14.04 21.05
CA LEU A 145 -3.29 13.40 22.16
C LEU A 145 -1.76 13.35 21.95
N ALA A 146 -1.30 13.40 20.72
CA ALA A 146 0.10 13.25 20.34
C ALA A 146 0.83 14.60 20.14
N GLY A 147 0.20 15.73 20.44
CA GLY A 147 0.85 17.05 20.35
C GLY A 147 0.08 18.08 19.50
N GLY A 148 -1.03 17.71 18.85
CA GLY A 148 -1.89 18.65 18.15
C GLY A 148 -1.43 18.98 16.72
N ALA A 149 -0.75 18.07 16.03
CA ALA A 149 -0.32 18.27 14.65
C ALA A 149 -1.48 18.68 13.73
N ARG A 150 -1.20 19.52 12.75
CA ARG A 150 -2.18 19.89 11.73
C ARG A 150 -2.37 18.80 10.68
N PHE A 151 -1.29 18.13 10.31
CA PHE A 151 -1.29 17.16 9.24
C PHE A 151 -1.04 15.74 9.73
N ALA A 152 -1.64 14.77 9.03
CA ALA A 152 -1.37 13.36 9.22
C ALA A 152 -0.92 12.73 7.90
N LEU A 153 0.28 12.16 7.89
CA LEU A 153 0.83 11.36 6.81
C LEU A 153 0.48 9.90 7.05
N ILE A 154 -0.19 9.28 6.10
CA ILE A 154 -0.78 7.96 6.20
C ILE A 154 -0.19 7.04 5.13
N PRO A 155 0.80 6.19 5.44
CA PRO A 155 1.15 5.05 4.61
C PRO A 155 -0.02 4.07 4.61
N ALA A 156 -0.81 4.06 3.53
CA ALA A 156 -2.09 3.37 3.53
C ALA A 156 -1.97 1.87 3.22
N ALA A 157 -1.10 1.51 2.29
CA ALA A 157 -0.90 0.12 1.89
C ALA A 157 0.42 -0.06 1.13
N MET A 158 0.98 -1.26 1.21
CA MET A 158 2.16 -1.69 0.47
C MET A 158 1.86 -2.99 -0.26
N TRP A 159 2.29 -3.10 -1.51
CA TRP A 159 2.24 -4.33 -2.31
C TRP A 159 3.66 -4.72 -2.69
N ILE A 160 3.91 -6.03 -2.66
CA ILE A 160 5.21 -6.62 -3.01
C ILE A 160 4.96 -7.67 -4.07
N THR A 161 5.49 -7.47 -5.27
CA THR A 161 5.29 -8.37 -6.41
C THR A 161 6.62 -8.69 -7.07
N PRO A 162 6.90 -9.96 -7.44
CA PRO A 162 8.07 -10.32 -8.22
C PRO A 162 7.85 -9.96 -9.69
N THR A 163 8.91 -9.59 -10.38
CA THR A 163 8.93 -9.43 -11.84
C THR A 163 9.31 -10.75 -12.52
N GLN A 164 9.35 -10.76 -13.85
CA GLN A 164 9.84 -11.89 -14.63
C GLN A 164 11.38 -12.04 -14.59
N SER A 165 12.10 -10.99 -14.15
CA SER A 165 13.56 -10.93 -14.08
C SER A 165 14.10 -11.07 -12.65
N ASP A 166 13.44 -11.84 -11.79
CA ASP A 166 13.81 -12.12 -10.39
C ASP A 166 14.01 -10.85 -9.51
N THR A 167 13.57 -9.69 -9.99
CA THR A 167 13.54 -8.48 -9.19
C THR A 167 12.18 -8.30 -8.53
N LEU A 168 12.14 -7.51 -7.47
CA LEU A 168 10.90 -7.16 -6.76
C LEU A 168 10.43 -5.75 -7.14
N VAL A 169 9.12 -5.57 -7.17
CA VAL A 169 8.47 -4.27 -7.21
C VAL A 169 7.73 -4.06 -5.91
N VAL A 170 8.01 -2.95 -5.26
CA VAL A 170 7.23 -2.46 -4.11
C VAL A 170 6.42 -1.26 -4.55
N GLU A 171 5.10 -1.33 -4.36
CA GLU A 171 4.20 -0.20 -4.54
C GLU A 171 3.74 0.29 -3.15
N LEU A 172 3.93 1.57 -2.87
CA LEU A 172 3.54 2.20 -1.60
C LEU A 172 2.52 3.29 -1.86
N SER A 173 1.32 3.12 -1.30
CA SER A 173 0.29 4.16 -1.29
C SER A 173 0.45 5.03 -0.05
N ALA A 174 0.63 6.33 -0.24
CA ALA A 174 0.72 7.30 0.85
C ALA A 174 -0.21 8.48 0.62
N VAL A 175 -0.73 9.05 1.71
CA VAL A 175 -1.70 10.15 1.70
C VAL A 175 -1.37 11.13 2.82
N LEU A 176 -1.34 12.42 2.51
CA LEU A 176 -1.30 13.51 3.48
C LEU A 176 -2.71 14.07 3.65
N THR A 177 -3.18 14.15 4.89
CA THR A 177 -4.50 14.71 5.22
C THR A 177 -4.37 15.85 6.22
N ASP A 178 -5.26 16.83 6.13
CA ASP A 178 -5.50 17.77 7.23
C ASP A 178 -6.25 17.02 8.34
N ALA A 179 -5.63 16.87 9.50
CA ALA A 179 -6.15 16.03 10.59
C ALA A 179 -7.45 16.59 11.19
N ARG A 180 -7.68 17.90 11.08
CA ARG A 180 -8.87 18.56 11.62
C ARG A 180 -10.08 18.37 10.72
N THR A 181 -9.90 18.58 9.41
CA THR A 181 -10.99 18.54 8.42
C THR A 181 -11.17 17.16 7.80
N GLY A 182 -10.12 16.33 7.78
CA GLY A 182 -10.07 15.07 7.08
C GLY A 182 -9.75 15.20 5.58
N ARG A 183 -9.59 16.43 5.08
CA ARG A 183 -9.35 16.67 3.64
C ARG A 183 -8.02 16.06 3.20
N VAL A 184 -8.02 15.36 2.10
CA VAL A 184 -6.79 14.86 1.44
C VAL A 184 -6.09 16.04 0.77
N MET A 185 -4.87 16.33 1.20
CA MET A 185 -4.03 17.40 0.68
C MET A 185 -3.09 16.92 -0.41
N TRP A 186 -2.61 15.70 -0.28
CA TRP A 186 -1.72 15.05 -1.22
C TRP A 186 -1.91 13.54 -1.19
N ARG A 187 -1.63 12.89 -2.29
CA ARG A 187 -1.73 11.43 -2.46
C ARG A 187 -0.75 10.97 -3.52
N THR A 188 -0.14 9.81 -3.27
CA THR A 188 0.68 9.14 -4.27
C THR A 188 0.52 7.63 -4.20
N LEU A 189 0.87 6.98 -5.30
CA LEU A 189 1.19 5.56 -5.39
C LEU A 189 2.57 5.48 -6.01
N ALA A 190 3.57 5.31 -5.19
CA ALA A 190 4.97 5.23 -5.60
C ALA A 190 5.36 3.77 -5.81
N ALA A 191 6.05 3.49 -6.91
CA ALA A 191 6.61 2.18 -7.20
C ALA A 191 8.14 2.27 -7.21
N GLY A 192 8.78 1.28 -6.57
CA GLY A 192 10.21 1.09 -6.63
C GLY A 192 10.55 -0.34 -7.05
N LYS A 193 11.66 -0.51 -7.76
CA LYS A 193 12.16 -1.79 -8.23
C LYS A 193 13.54 -2.04 -7.64
N GLY A 194 13.82 -3.29 -7.25
CA GLY A 194 15.12 -3.68 -6.69
C GLY A 194 15.31 -5.20 -6.70
N GLU A 195 16.53 -5.63 -6.44
CA GLU A 195 16.86 -7.05 -6.28
C GLU A 195 16.32 -7.60 -4.97
N THR A 196 16.31 -6.77 -3.93
CA THR A 196 15.75 -7.10 -2.63
C THR A 196 14.49 -6.27 -2.34
N MET A 197 13.73 -6.69 -1.34
CA MET A 197 12.58 -5.93 -0.84
C MET A 197 13.02 -4.57 -0.30
N ALA A 198 14.22 -4.49 0.31
CA ALA A 198 14.78 -3.25 0.83
C ALA A 198 15.09 -2.26 -0.30
N ASP A 199 15.79 -2.70 -1.35
CA ASP A 199 16.14 -1.85 -2.50
C ASP A 199 14.87 -1.32 -3.19
N ALA A 200 13.89 -2.20 -3.42
CA ALA A 200 12.62 -1.83 -4.02
C ALA A 200 11.85 -0.83 -3.14
N TYR A 201 11.87 -1.01 -1.82
CA TYR A 201 11.20 -0.09 -0.89
C TYR A 201 11.91 1.27 -0.84
N HIS A 202 13.25 1.30 -0.77
CA HIS A 202 14.03 2.53 -0.84
C HIS A 202 13.79 3.30 -2.14
N ALA A 203 13.71 2.61 -3.28
CA ALA A 203 13.37 3.24 -4.56
C ALA A 203 11.97 3.85 -4.56
N ALA A 204 10.97 3.18 -3.93
CA ALA A 204 9.64 3.74 -3.77
C ALA A 204 9.65 4.98 -2.84
N LEU A 205 10.40 4.94 -1.74
CA LEU A 205 10.56 6.08 -0.83
C LEU A 205 11.25 7.27 -1.51
N ALA A 206 12.29 7.03 -2.30
CA ALA A 206 12.96 8.08 -3.08
C ALA A 206 11.98 8.80 -4.03
N THR A 207 11.00 8.07 -4.60
CA THR A 207 9.94 8.66 -5.42
C THR A 207 8.98 9.52 -4.60
N ILE A 208 8.60 9.08 -3.39
CA ILE A 208 7.72 9.84 -2.49
C ILE A 208 8.41 11.10 -2.00
N LEU A 209 9.69 11.00 -1.68
CA LEU A 209 10.49 12.05 -1.05
C LEU A 209 11.43 12.75 -2.07
N ALA A 210 11.11 12.66 -3.36
CA ALA A 210 11.85 13.37 -4.40
C ALA A 210 11.94 14.88 -4.08
N ALA A 211 13.04 15.49 -4.45
CA ALA A 211 13.19 16.94 -4.30
C ALA A 211 12.09 17.65 -5.08
N ASP A 212 11.57 18.74 -4.50
CA ASP A 212 10.54 19.54 -5.14
C ASP A 212 10.98 19.94 -6.56
N GLY A 213 10.17 19.56 -7.57
CA GLY A 213 10.43 19.87 -8.97
C GLY A 213 11.34 18.91 -9.73
N THR A 214 11.85 17.85 -9.11
CA THR A 214 12.62 16.82 -9.83
C THR A 214 11.70 15.64 -10.15
N PRO A 215 11.36 15.39 -11.44
CA PRO A 215 10.68 14.15 -11.78
C PRO A 215 11.58 12.95 -11.45
N PRO A 216 11.02 11.80 -11.03
CA PRO A 216 11.82 10.59 -10.82
C PRO A 216 12.58 10.26 -12.11
N ALA A 217 13.85 9.91 -11.98
CA ALA A 217 14.65 9.45 -13.11
C ALA A 217 14.00 8.22 -13.78
N PRO A 218 14.05 8.11 -15.12
CA PRO A 218 13.43 7.02 -15.87
C PRO A 218 14.00 5.63 -15.54
#